data_845b2cbffa33f02e9f3956cbf75001a5
#
_entry.id   845b2cbffa33f02e9f3956cbf75001a5
#
_cell.length_a   1.000
_cell.length_b   1.000
_cell.length_c   1.000
_cell.angle_alpha   90.00
_cell.angle_beta   90.00
_cell.angle_gamma   90.00
#
_symmetry.space_group_name_H-M   'P 1'
#
loop_
_entity.id
_entity.type
_entity.pdbx_description
1 polymer ?
#
loop_
_entity_poly.entity_id
_entity_poly.type
_entity_poly.pdbx_seq_one_letter_code
_entity_poly.pdbx_strand_id
1 'polypeptide(L)' 'MSSDELKEKTFYLVQTPFIKGRFQYIGPTHMGNRRHLFKHLAIDMYLTEDEIMWYVNEDRTDG' A
#
# COMPACT_ATOMS: atom_id res chain seq x y z
N MET A 1 -7.07 -6.24 2.74
CA MET A 1 -7.78 -5.06 2.24
C MET A 1 -7.82 -5.11 0.73
N SER A 2 -8.94 -4.77 0.14
CA SER A 2 -9.09 -4.75 -1.31
C SER A 2 -8.58 -3.43 -1.88
N SER A 3 -8.02 -3.46 -3.10
CA SER A 3 -7.54 -2.24 -3.73
C SER A 3 -8.64 -1.20 -3.93
N ASP A 4 -9.88 -1.65 -4.05
CA ASP A 4 -11.02 -0.73 -4.20
C ASP A 4 -11.27 0.12 -2.96
N GLU A 5 -10.76 -0.30 -1.82
CA GLU A 5 -10.94 0.43 -0.57
C GLU A 5 -9.85 1.46 -0.31
N LEU A 6 -8.81 1.47 -1.15
CA LEU A 6 -7.67 2.37 -0.96
C LEU A 6 -8.02 3.78 -1.41
N LYS A 7 -7.62 4.75 -0.59
CA LYS A 7 -7.79 6.17 -0.89
C LYS A 7 -6.43 6.81 -1.08
N GLU A 8 -6.26 7.55 -2.16
CA GLU A 8 -5.00 8.23 -2.44
C GLU A 8 -4.64 9.19 -1.32
N LYS A 9 -3.35 9.29 -1.05
CA LYS A 9 -2.77 10.15 -0.01
C LYS A 9 -3.11 9.72 1.42
N THR A 10 -3.71 8.56 1.58
CA THR A 10 -4.02 8.00 2.89
C THR A 10 -2.92 7.02 3.29
N PHE A 11 -2.61 6.95 4.58
CA PHE A 11 -1.58 6.04 5.08
C PHE A 11 -2.18 4.71 5.47
N TYR A 12 -1.44 3.64 5.18
CA TYR A 12 -1.84 2.29 5.50
C TYR A 12 -0.66 1.53 6.11
N LEU A 13 -0.97 0.52 6.89
CA LEU A 13 0.05 -0.37 7.42
C LEU A 13 0.33 -1.46 6.39
N VAL A 14 1.58 -1.56 5.96
CA VAL A 14 2.00 -2.57 5.01
C VAL A 14 2.98 -3.50 5.70
N GLN A 15 2.65 -4.78 5.71
CA GLN A 15 3.48 -5.79 6.35
C GLN A 15 3.73 -6.93 5.38
N THR A 16 4.90 -6.90 4.75
CA THR A 16 5.35 -7.96 3.86
C THR A 16 6.38 -8.82 4.58
N PRO A 17 6.80 -9.96 3.98
CA PRO A 17 7.87 -10.75 4.58
C PRO A 17 9.20 -10.01 4.72
N PHE A 18 9.39 -8.94 3.98
CA PHE A 18 10.66 -8.21 3.96
C PHE A 18 10.58 -6.85 4.62
N ILE A 19 9.41 -6.25 4.68
CA ILE A 19 9.29 -4.88 5.15
C ILE A 19 7.98 -4.73 5.91
N LYS A 20 8.04 -3.91 6.95
CA LYS A 20 6.86 -3.60 7.75
C LYS A 20 6.90 -2.12 8.07
N GLY A 21 5.82 -1.43 7.78
CA GLY A 21 5.79 -0.01 8.06
C GLY A 21 4.52 0.65 7.60
N ARG A 22 4.50 1.96 7.77
CA ARG A 22 3.38 2.80 7.42
C ARG A 22 3.68 3.48 6.10
N PHE A 23 2.88 3.20 5.10
CA PHE A 23 3.10 3.73 3.75
C PHE A 23 1.91 4.55 3.31
N GLN A 24 2.18 5.58 2.53
CA GLN A 24 1.14 6.38 1.92
C GLN A 24 0.77 5.80 0.56
N TYR A 25 -0.51 5.56 0.36
CA TYR A 25 -0.98 5.08 -0.93
C TYR A 25 -1.00 6.24 -1.93
N ILE A 26 -0.32 6.07 -3.04
CA ILE A 26 -0.22 7.11 -4.07
C ILE A 26 -1.23 6.88 -5.18
N GLY A 27 -1.44 5.64 -5.57
CA GLY A 27 -2.40 5.34 -6.60
C GLY A 27 -1.94 4.22 -7.52
N PRO A 28 -2.79 3.84 -8.48
CA PRO A 28 -2.40 2.82 -9.46
C PRO A 28 -1.36 3.39 -10.40
N THR A 29 -0.49 2.49 -10.90
CA THR A 29 0.53 2.88 -11.85
C THR A 29 0.22 2.28 -13.21
N HIS A 30 0.80 2.86 -14.25
CA HIS A 30 0.64 2.37 -15.61
C HIS A 30 1.69 1.33 -15.97
N MET A 31 2.52 0.95 -15.02
CA MET A 31 3.47 -0.12 -15.25
C MET A 31 2.71 -1.44 -15.28
N GLY A 32 3.10 -2.33 -16.18
CA GLY A 32 2.40 -3.58 -16.39
C GLY A 32 2.05 -4.33 -15.11
N ASN A 33 0.99 -5.13 -15.14
CA ASN A 33 0.50 -5.93 -14.03
C ASN A 33 -0.30 -5.15 -12.98
N ARG A 34 -0.82 -3.98 -13.34
CA ARG A 34 -1.75 -3.23 -12.47
C ARG A 34 -1.23 -3.10 -11.04
N ARG A 35 -0.02 -2.62 -10.89
CA ARG A 35 0.55 -2.43 -9.56
C ARG A 35 0.14 -1.08 -8.99
N HIS A 36 0.10 -1.01 -7.68
CA HIS A 36 -0.23 0.21 -6.95
C HIS A 36 1.00 0.69 -6.20
N LEU A 37 1.21 2.00 -6.21
CA LEU A 37 2.39 2.59 -5.60
C LEU A 37 2.10 3.02 -4.16
N PHE A 38 2.98 2.58 -3.25
CA PHE A 38 2.98 3.00 -1.86
C PHE A 38 4.34 3.62 -1.55
N LYS A 39 4.33 4.73 -0.84
CA LYS A 39 5.57 5.47 -0.54
C LYS A 39 5.78 5.65 0.95
N HIS A 40 7.04 5.53 1.37
CA HIS A 40 7.46 5.87 2.72
C HIS A 40 8.84 6.48 2.63
N LEU A 41 8.95 7.78 2.91
CA LEU A 41 10.21 8.52 2.77
C LEU A 41 10.81 8.28 1.38
N ALA A 42 11.98 7.66 1.28
CA ALA A 42 12.65 7.39 0.02
C ALA A 42 12.32 6.02 -0.57
N ILE A 43 11.41 5.29 0.06
CA ILE A 43 11.08 3.93 -0.38
C ILE A 43 9.80 3.96 -1.21
N ASP A 44 9.90 3.45 -2.44
CA ASP A 44 8.76 3.25 -3.30
C ASP A 44 8.47 1.76 -3.37
N MET A 45 7.23 1.38 -3.05
CA MET A 45 6.83 -0.02 -3.08
C MET A 45 5.66 -0.19 -4.04
N TYR A 46 5.79 -1.14 -4.96
CA TYR A 46 4.74 -1.45 -5.92
C TYR A 46 4.11 -2.78 -5.56
N LEU A 47 2.83 -2.76 -5.26
CA LEU A 47 2.10 -3.95 -4.86
C LEU A 47 1.02 -4.30 -5.86
N THR A 48 0.90 -5.59 -6.15
CA THR A 48 -0.20 -6.11 -6.96
C THR A 48 -1.48 -6.14 -6.12
N GLU A 49 -2.62 -6.40 -6.77
CA GLU A 49 -3.87 -6.47 -6.03
C GLU A 49 -3.88 -7.61 -5.01
N ASP A 50 -3.28 -8.74 -5.35
CA ASP A 50 -3.18 -9.84 -4.40
C ASP A 50 -2.31 -9.46 -3.21
N GLU A 51 -1.20 -8.79 -3.45
CA GLU A 51 -0.31 -8.36 -2.37
C GLU A 51 -1.00 -7.35 -1.47
N ILE A 52 -1.81 -6.46 -2.03
CA ILE A 52 -2.58 -5.52 -1.23
C ILE A 52 -3.52 -6.29 -0.30
N MET A 53 -4.18 -7.30 -0.83
CA MET A 53 -5.10 -8.11 -0.04
C MET A 53 -4.39 -8.82 1.11
N TRP A 54 -3.15 -9.26 0.88
CA TRP A 54 -2.39 -10.01 1.87
C TRP A 54 -1.67 -9.13 2.88
N TYR A 55 -1.17 -7.98 2.45
CA TYR A 55 -0.19 -7.23 3.23
C TYR A 55 -0.65 -5.86 3.71
N VAL A 56 -1.68 -5.29 3.12
CA VAL A 56 -2.11 -3.92 3.45
C VAL A 56 -3.26 -3.95 4.43
N ASN A 57 -3.13 -3.18 5.50
CA ASN A 57 -4.15 -3.07 6.53
C ASN A 57 -4.44 -1.60 6.82
N GLU A 58 -5.62 -1.34 7.33
CA GLU A 58 -5.96 0.01 7.75
C GLU A 58 -5.04 0.44 8.88
N ASP A 59 -4.59 1.69 8.79
CA ASP A 59 -3.81 2.29 9.87
C ASP A 59 -4.80 2.93 10.84
N ARG A 60 -5.18 2.17 11.84
CA ARG A 60 -6.08 2.68 12.87
C ARG A 60 -5.26 3.31 13.97
N THR A 61 -4.87 4.52 13.76
CA THR A 61 -4.29 5.30 14.82
C THR A 61 -5.42 5.94 15.60
N ASP A 62 -6.12 5.15 16.33
CA ASP A 62 -7.07 5.69 17.29
C ASP A 62 -6.28 6.13 18.50
N GLY A 63 -6.09 7.37 18.54
CA GLY A 63 -5.50 7.91 19.74
C GLY A 63 -6.33 7.53 20.95
#